data_0089fa527c92a57519b70bf1ab299887
#
_entry.id   0089fa527c92a57519b70bf1ab299887
#
_cell.length_a   1.000
_cell.length_b   1.000
_cell.length_c   1.000
_cell.angle_alpha   90.00
_cell.angle_beta   90.00
_cell.angle_gamma   90.00
#
_symmetry.space_group_name_H-M   'P 1'
#
loop_
_entity.id
_entity.type
_entity.pdbx_description
1 polymer ?
#
loop_
_entity_poly.entity_id
_entity_poly.type
_entity_poly.pdbx_seq_one_letter_code
_entity_poly.pdbx_strand_id
1 'polypeptide(L)'
;MATSTTRPPTGEERDQRPLDIQAMRAGAHRLLAEDPKPSVEELGTVALRLREHIVLAVPEVEEMAGRLPHDDTRRACARACIGEARMRMRLKPGATPAARIARAQRLARSVNALCDHYENLDGS
;
A
#
# COMPACT_ATOMS: atom_id res chain seq x y z
N MET A 1 15.22 -34.94 -6.41
CA MET A 1 13.91 -34.80 -5.97
C MET A 1 13.51 -33.32 -5.86
N ALA A 2 12.28 -33.10 -5.88
CA ALA A 2 11.76 -31.78 -6.10
C ALA A 2 11.87 -30.85 -4.87
N THR A 3 13.04 -30.72 -4.34
CA THR A 3 13.28 -29.89 -3.20
C THR A 3 12.98 -28.42 -3.48
N SER A 4 13.11 -28.04 -4.74
CA SER A 4 12.84 -26.65 -5.10
C SER A 4 11.40 -26.23 -4.82
N THR A 5 10.48 -27.20 -4.82
CA THR A 5 9.08 -26.88 -4.57
C THR A 5 8.79 -26.60 -3.10
N THR A 6 9.67 -27.05 -2.23
CA THR A 6 9.46 -26.88 -0.79
C THR A 6 10.35 -25.82 -0.18
N ARG A 7 11.34 -25.33 -0.92
CA ARG A 7 12.19 -24.27 -0.38
C ARG A 7 11.44 -22.96 -0.31
N PRO A 8 11.73 -22.14 0.70
CA PRO A 8 11.10 -20.82 0.78
C PRO A 8 11.57 -19.95 -0.40
N PRO A 9 10.74 -19.01 -0.83
CA PRO A 9 11.15 -18.12 -1.91
C PRO A 9 12.34 -17.27 -1.50
N THR A 10 13.23 -17.06 -2.44
CA THR A 10 14.34 -16.14 -2.24
C THR A 10 13.83 -14.72 -2.24
N GLY A 11 14.65 -13.77 -1.82
CA GLY A 11 14.29 -12.37 -1.91
C GLY A 11 13.95 -11.97 -3.33
N GLU A 12 14.69 -12.50 -4.29
CA GLU A 12 14.46 -12.24 -5.70
C GLU A 12 13.09 -12.74 -6.15
N GLU A 13 12.72 -13.94 -5.74
CA GLU A 13 11.40 -14.48 -6.08
C GLU A 13 10.28 -13.67 -5.45
N ARG A 14 10.48 -13.20 -4.23
CA ARG A 14 9.50 -12.35 -3.57
C ARG A 14 9.33 -11.03 -4.29
N ASP A 15 10.43 -10.44 -4.75
CA ASP A 15 10.40 -9.17 -5.47
C ASP A 15 9.68 -9.30 -6.80
N GLN A 16 9.67 -10.50 -7.38
CA GLN A 16 9.02 -10.76 -8.65
C GLN A 16 7.54 -11.09 -8.49
N ARG A 17 7.09 -11.36 -7.29
CA ARG A 17 5.69 -11.69 -7.07
C ARG A 17 4.84 -10.44 -7.22
N PRO A 18 3.71 -10.57 -7.93
CA PRO A 18 2.80 -9.43 -8.00
C PRO A 18 2.24 -9.12 -6.62
N LEU A 19 1.92 -7.87 -6.41
CA LEU A 19 1.25 -7.45 -5.19
C LEU A 19 -0.16 -8.05 -5.16
N ASP A 20 -0.63 -8.40 -3.98
CA ASP A 20 -2.00 -8.85 -3.81
C ASP A 20 -2.91 -7.62 -3.72
N ILE A 21 -3.21 -7.07 -4.89
CA ILE A 21 -4.00 -5.85 -4.99
C ILE A 21 -5.40 -6.02 -4.39
N GLN A 22 -6.00 -7.18 -4.59
CA GLN A 22 -7.33 -7.44 -4.07
C GLN A 22 -7.36 -7.39 -2.54
N ALA A 23 -6.40 -8.02 -1.90
CA ALA A 23 -6.30 -7.98 -0.44
C ALA A 23 -6.00 -6.58 0.07
N MET A 24 -5.14 -5.85 -0.64
CA MET A 24 -4.81 -4.48 -0.26
C MET A 24 -6.02 -3.57 -0.33
N ARG A 25 -6.78 -3.66 -1.42
CA ARG A 25 -7.99 -2.86 -1.58
C ARG A 25 -9.06 -3.23 -0.56
N ALA A 26 -9.19 -4.52 -0.25
CA ALA A 26 -10.15 -4.96 0.75
C ALA A 26 -9.83 -4.36 2.12
N GLY A 27 -8.56 -4.35 2.49
CA GLY A 27 -8.13 -3.75 3.75
C GLY A 27 -8.38 -2.25 3.81
N ALA A 28 -8.11 -1.56 2.72
CA ALA A 28 -8.34 -0.12 2.65
C ALA A 28 -9.85 0.19 2.68
N HIS A 29 -10.63 -0.58 1.93
CA HIS A 29 -12.07 -0.38 1.85
C HIS A 29 -12.73 -0.52 3.20
N ARG A 30 -12.27 -1.48 4.00
CA ARG A 30 -12.81 -1.71 5.33
C ARG A 30 -12.78 -0.45 6.18
N LEU A 31 -11.72 0.36 6.06
CA LEU A 31 -11.58 1.61 6.81
C LEU A 31 -12.32 2.78 6.18
N LEU A 32 -12.45 2.75 4.87
CA LEU A 32 -13.09 3.85 4.15
C LEU A 32 -14.60 3.70 4.07
N ALA A 33 -15.12 2.52 4.42
CA ALA A 33 -16.55 2.30 4.51
C ALA A 33 -17.10 3.08 5.70
N GLU A 34 -18.30 3.62 5.54
CA GLU A 34 -18.89 4.43 6.59
C GLU A 34 -19.33 3.61 7.79
N ASP A 35 -19.77 2.39 7.56
CA ASP A 35 -20.38 1.58 8.60
C ASP A 35 -20.18 0.09 8.33
N PRO A 36 -19.88 -0.73 9.34
CA PRO A 36 -19.57 -0.31 10.70
C PRO A 36 -18.14 0.17 10.85
N LYS A 37 -17.92 1.08 11.77
CA LYS A 37 -16.57 1.54 12.08
C LYS A 37 -15.85 0.48 12.90
N PRO A 38 -14.53 0.33 12.72
CA PRO A 38 -13.78 -0.64 13.50
C PRO A 38 -13.70 -0.23 14.97
N SER A 39 -13.62 -1.22 15.82
CA SER A 39 -13.33 -0.99 17.24
C SER A 39 -11.89 -0.49 17.39
N VAL A 40 -11.55 -0.02 18.59
CA VAL A 40 -10.19 0.45 18.87
C VAL A 40 -9.17 -0.65 18.59
N GLU A 41 -9.47 -1.88 19.00
CA GLU A 41 -8.55 -3.00 18.78
C GLU A 41 -8.43 -3.35 17.30
N GLU A 42 -9.55 -3.38 16.60
CA GLU A 42 -9.55 -3.63 15.16
C GLU A 42 -8.80 -2.54 14.42
N LEU A 43 -8.97 -1.30 14.86
CA LEU A 43 -8.31 -0.18 14.23
C LEU A 43 -6.79 -0.30 14.26
N GLY A 44 -6.24 -0.71 15.40
CA GLY A 44 -4.81 -0.92 15.53
C GLY A 44 -4.30 -1.98 14.56
N THR A 45 -5.03 -3.11 14.46
CA THR A 45 -4.66 -4.20 13.58
C THR A 45 -4.75 -3.78 12.11
N VAL A 46 -5.83 -3.09 11.75
CA VAL A 46 -6.03 -2.66 10.36
C VAL A 46 -4.98 -1.63 9.98
N ALA A 47 -4.69 -0.67 10.86
CA ALA A 47 -3.68 0.35 10.58
C ALA A 47 -2.30 -0.28 10.37
N LEU A 48 -1.95 -1.25 11.18
CA LEU A 48 -0.68 -1.95 11.02
C LEU A 48 -0.61 -2.66 9.68
N ARG A 49 -1.69 -3.32 9.28
CA ARG A 49 -1.75 -4.00 7.99
C ARG A 49 -1.64 -3.03 6.83
N LEU A 50 -2.28 -1.87 6.94
CA LEU A 50 -2.16 -0.85 5.89
C LEU A 50 -0.73 -0.35 5.76
N ARG A 51 -0.03 -0.17 6.88
CA ARG A 51 1.37 0.21 6.84
C ARG A 51 2.22 -0.84 6.15
N GLU A 52 1.96 -2.10 6.43
CA GLU A 52 2.65 -3.21 5.77
C GLU A 52 2.41 -3.20 4.26
N HIS A 53 1.17 -2.94 3.86
CA HIS A 53 0.84 -2.85 2.44
C HIS A 53 1.58 -1.71 1.75
N ILE A 54 1.70 -0.57 2.42
CA ILE A 54 2.45 0.57 1.86
C ILE A 54 3.93 0.20 1.72
N VAL A 55 4.51 -0.44 2.73
CA VAL A 55 5.91 -0.86 2.69
C VAL A 55 6.18 -1.79 1.52
N LEU A 56 5.23 -2.67 1.21
CA LEU A 56 5.36 -3.59 0.09
C LEU A 56 5.12 -2.92 -1.25
N ALA A 57 4.15 -2.02 -1.33
CA ALA A 57 3.73 -1.43 -2.60
C ALA A 57 4.68 -0.34 -3.09
N VAL A 58 5.24 0.46 -2.20
CA VAL A 58 6.07 1.60 -2.59
C VAL A 58 7.25 1.21 -3.47
N PRO A 59 8.06 0.20 -3.11
CA PRO A 59 9.19 -0.15 -3.99
C PRO A 59 8.75 -0.62 -5.37
N GLU A 60 7.64 -1.34 -5.45
CA GLU A 60 7.12 -1.84 -6.72
C GLU A 60 6.67 -0.71 -7.62
N VAL A 61 5.89 0.20 -7.08
CA VAL A 61 5.41 1.36 -7.84
C VAL A 61 6.58 2.26 -8.23
N GLU A 62 7.54 2.43 -7.33
CA GLU A 62 8.72 3.24 -7.58
C GLU A 62 9.54 2.69 -8.73
N GLU A 63 9.74 1.39 -8.78
CA GLU A 63 10.47 0.75 -9.86
C GLU A 63 9.75 0.90 -11.19
N MET A 64 8.45 0.66 -11.19
CA MET A 64 7.65 0.81 -12.41
C MET A 64 7.69 2.23 -12.93
N ALA A 65 7.54 3.21 -12.03
CA ALA A 65 7.60 4.62 -12.42
C ALA A 65 8.97 4.99 -12.97
N GLY A 66 10.02 4.41 -12.38
CA GLY A 66 11.39 4.67 -12.82
C GLY A 66 11.70 4.19 -14.23
N ARG A 67 10.90 3.26 -14.75
CA ARG A 67 11.06 2.78 -16.14
C ARG A 67 10.44 3.71 -17.16
N LEU A 68 9.61 4.64 -16.72
CA LEU A 68 8.97 5.58 -17.62
C LEU A 68 9.89 6.76 -17.94
N PRO A 69 9.69 7.40 -19.11
CA PRO A 69 10.46 8.59 -19.44
C PRO A 69 10.30 9.69 -18.39
N HIS A 70 11.32 10.54 -18.27
CA HIS A 70 11.33 11.60 -17.28
C HIS A 70 10.15 12.57 -17.41
N ASP A 71 9.65 12.76 -18.62
CA ASP A 71 8.57 13.70 -18.87
C ASP A 71 7.19 13.04 -18.89
N ASP A 72 7.12 11.75 -18.57
CA ASP A 72 5.85 11.05 -18.54
C ASP A 72 5.05 11.47 -17.29
N THR A 73 3.83 11.94 -17.51
CA THR A 73 2.97 12.41 -16.44
C THR A 73 2.67 11.31 -15.42
N ARG A 74 2.53 10.06 -15.87
CA ARG A 74 2.27 8.93 -14.97
C ARG A 74 3.41 8.75 -13.98
N ARG A 75 4.64 8.98 -14.43
CA ARG A 75 5.81 8.91 -13.56
C ARG A 75 5.73 9.95 -12.45
N ALA A 76 5.43 11.19 -12.80
CA ALA A 76 5.32 12.26 -11.84
C ALA A 76 4.20 12.01 -10.84
N CYS A 77 3.04 11.55 -11.32
CA CYS A 77 1.90 11.24 -10.46
C CYS A 77 2.20 10.10 -9.49
N ALA A 78 2.85 9.05 -9.99
CA ALA A 78 3.21 7.92 -9.13
C ALA A 78 4.20 8.34 -8.05
N ARG A 79 5.18 9.16 -8.40
CA ARG A 79 6.17 9.66 -7.43
C ARG A 79 5.54 10.55 -6.37
N ALA A 80 4.58 11.39 -6.77
CA ALA A 80 3.85 12.22 -5.82
C ALA A 80 3.06 11.35 -4.84
N CYS A 81 2.43 10.30 -5.34
CA CYS A 81 1.70 9.35 -4.52
C CYS A 81 2.63 8.66 -3.50
N ILE A 82 3.80 8.24 -3.96
CA ILE A 82 4.79 7.60 -3.08
C ILE A 82 5.23 8.57 -1.98
N GLY A 83 5.51 9.83 -2.34
CA GLY A 83 5.90 10.84 -1.37
C GLY A 83 4.83 11.07 -0.32
N GLU A 84 3.58 11.12 -0.76
CA GLU A 84 2.46 11.30 0.17
C GLU A 84 2.30 10.09 1.09
N ALA A 85 2.43 8.88 0.55
CA ALA A 85 2.34 7.68 1.36
C ALA A 85 3.43 7.65 2.43
N ARG A 86 4.65 8.00 2.05
CA ARG A 86 5.76 8.06 3.01
C ARG A 86 5.52 9.10 4.10
N MET A 87 4.98 10.24 3.73
CA MET A 87 4.65 11.29 4.69
C MET A 87 3.59 10.81 5.68
N ARG A 88 2.56 10.17 5.18
CA ARG A 88 1.48 9.66 6.03
C ARG A 88 1.96 8.56 6.97
N MET A 89 2.94 7.78 6.55
CA MET A 89 3.55 6.76 7.39
C MET A 89 4.27 7.35 8.60
N ARG A 90 4.72 8.59 8.50
CA ARG A 90 5.42 9.28 9.59
C ARG A 90 4.49 9.96 10.58
N LEU A 91 3.22 10.09 10.23
CA LEU A 91 2.26 10.73 11.13
C LEU A 91 2.07 9.87 12.38
N LYS A 92 2.08 10.52 13.52
CA LYS A 92 1.85 9.85 14.78
C LYS A 92 0.36 9.52 14.94
N PRO A 93 0.05 8.42 15.65
CA PRO A 93 -1.35 8.15 15.98
C PRO A 93 -1.91 9.32 16.78
N GLY A 94 -3.15 9.65 16.54
CA GLY A 94 -3.79 10.72 17.25
C GLY A 94 -4.08 10.36 18.71
N ALA A 95 -4.29 11.37 19.53
CA ALA A 95 -4.58 11.17 20.94
C ALA A 95 -6.04 10.75 21.18
N THR A 96 -6.93 11.04 20.22
CA THR A 96 -8.35 10.70 20.35
C THR A 96 -8.73 9.58 19.40
N PRO A 97 -9.82 8.85 19.68
CA PRO A 97 -10.30 7.84 18.74
C PRO A 97 -10.57 8.40 17.35
N ALA A 98 -11.16 9.60 17.27
CA ALA A 98 -11.45 10.22 15.98
C ALA A 98 -10.17 10.52 15.20
N ALA A 99 -9.14 11.01 15.89
CA ALA A 99 -7.85 11.30 15.24
C ALA A 99 -7.18 10.01 14.75
N ARG A 100 -7.29 8.94 15.51
CA ARG A 100 -6.72 7.64 15.11
C ARG A 100 -7.44 7.08 13.88
N ILE A 101 -8.74 7.21 13.83
CA ILE A 101 -9.51 6.79 12.67
C ILE A 101 -9.11 7.61 11.45
N ALA A 102 -9.02 8.94 11.61
CA ALA A 102 -8.64 9.82 10.51
C ALA A 102 -7.26 9.47 9.95
N ARG A 103 -6.31 9.18 10.83
CA ARG A 103 -4.97 8.78 10.40
C ARG A 103 -5.01 7.47 9.62
N ALA A 104 -5.74 6.48 10.14
CA ALA A 104 -5.85 5.20 9.47
C ALA A 104 -6.53 5.34 8.12
N GLN A 105 -7.52 6.22 8.01
CA GLN A 105 -8.19 6.47 6.73
C GLN A 105 -7.24 7.10 5.71
N ARG A 106 -6.32 7.96 6.16
CA ARG A 106 -5.30 8.50 5.26
C ARG A 106 -4.38 7.40 4.75
N LEU A 107 -3.99 6.47 5.61
CA LEU A 107 -3.21 5.32 5.18
C LEU A 107 -3.98 4.47 4.17
N ALA A 108 -5.27 4.27 4.41
CA ALA A 108 -6.12 3.51 3.49
C ALA A 108 -6.20 4.18 2.12
N ARG A 109 -6.30 5.50 2.07
CA ARG A 109 -6.32 6.22 0.81
C ARG A 109 -5.00 6.07 0.06
N SER A 110 -3.88 6.08 0.79
CA SER A 110 -2.58 5.85 0.17
C SER A 110 -2.46 4.44 -0.39
N VAL A 111 -2.97 3.44 0.33
CA VAL A 111 -2.96 2.06 -0.19
C VAL A 111 -3.75 1.98 -1.49
N ASN A 112 -4.96 2.55 -1.53
CA ASN A 112 -5.77 2.55 -2.76
C ASN A 112 -5.07 3.27 -3.90
N ALA A 113 -4.47 4.41 -3.63
CA ALA A 113 -3.77 5.18 -4.66
C ALA A 113 -2.57 4.41 -5.20
N LEU A 114 -1.82 3.74 -4.32
CA LEU A 114 -0.69 2.93 -4.77
C LEU A 114 -1.16 1.74 -5.61
N CYS A 115 -2.27 1.12 -5.25
CA CYS A 115 -2.86 0.06 -6.05
C CYS A 115 -3.26 0.56 -7.42
N ASP A 116 -3.86 1.76 -7.50
CA ASP A 116 -4.25 2.36 -8.77
C ASP A 116 -3.04 2.58 -9.66
N HIS A 117 -1.96 3.14 -9.11
CA HIS A 117 -0.75 3.36 -9.89
C HIS A 117 -0.12 2.05 -10.33
N TYR A 118 -0.10 1.07 -9.43
CA TYR A 118 0.45 -0.23 -9.76
C TYR A 118 -0.27 -0.84 -10.97
N GLU A 119 -1.59 -0.82 -10.95
CA GLU A 119 -2.37 -1.38 -12.05
C GLU A 119 -2.22 -0.59 -13.34
N ASN A 120 -2.20 0.73 -13.23
CA ASN A 120 -2.02 1.59 -14.40
C ASN A 120 -0.66 1.39 -15.07
N LEU A 121 0.39 1.27 -14.27
CA LEU A 121 1.74 1.13 -14.79
C LEU A 121 2.02 -0.29 -15.27
N ASP A 122 1.40 -1.28 -14.63
CA ASP A 122 1.59 -2.66 -15.01
C ASP A 122 1.00 -2.94 -16.39
N GLY A 123 -0.07 -2.23 -16.76
CA GLY A 123 -0.71 -2.38 -18.05
C GLY A 123 -0.01 -1.64 -19.19
N SER A 124 1.09 -0.99 -18.91
CA SER A 124 1.78 -0.13 -19.90
C SER A 124 2.79 -0.86 -20.74
#